data_826d4d59b59030e3844814a2eb8d6895
#
_entry.id   826d4d59b59030e3844814a2eb8d6895
#
_cell.length_a   1.000
_cell.length_b   1.000
_cell.length_c   1.000
_cell.angle_alpha   90.00
_cell.angle_beta   90.00
_cell.angle_gamma   90.00
#
_symmetry.space_group_name_H-M   'P 1'
#
loop_
_entity.id
_entity.type
_entity.pdbx_description
1 polymer ?
#
loop_
_entity_poly.entity_id
_entity_poly.type
_entity_poly.pdbx_seq_one_letter_code
_entity_poly.pdbx_strand_id
1 'polypeptide(L)'
;MHNIRSTYNVGAIIRTAEGLGIEQIICSGYTPCSKNPNLLPHVVDKITDQIEKTSLGAEKFIPIIYIDDIKKSLKRFKEDGYQIIGLENRIDDGRKFRLGSPALLSRLKNKAVLILGEEVYGIDESLYDYIDLFIEIPMFGQKESFNVSVAAGIALFSLKTAV
;
A
#
# COMPACT_ATOMS: atom_id res chain seq x y z
N MET A 1 3.30 0.93 1.50
CA MET A 1 3.80 -0.47 1.39
C MET A 1 4.57 -0.80 2.67
N HIS A 2 4.08 -1.76 3.46
CA HIS A 2 4.73 -2.19 4.70
C HIS A 2 5.03 -3.68 4.64
N ASN A 3 6.30 -4.05 4.79
CA ASN A 3 6.78 -5.43 4.76
C ASN A 3 6.49 -6.19 3.43
N ILE A 4 6.36 -5.50 2.31
CA ILE A 4 6.30 -6.14 0.99
C ILE A 4 7.65 -6.82 0.71
N ARG A 5 7.64 -8.09 0.30
CA ARG A 5 8.87 -8.88 0.13
C ARG A 5 9.48 -8.74 -1.26
N SER A 6 8.64 -8.73 -2.27
CA SER A 6 9.06 -8.83 -3.67
C SER A 6 9.36 -7.47 -4.28
N THR A 7 10.58 -7.27 -4.77
CA THR A 7 10.96 -6.09 -5.58
C THR A 7 10.10 -5.94 -6.83
N TYR A 8 9.67 -7.04 -7.43
CA TYR A 8 8.79 -7.04 -8.60
C TYR A 8 7.39 -6.52 -8.26
N ASN A 9 6.84 -6.90 -7.08
CA ASN A 9 5.57 -6.37 -6.61
C ASN A 9 5.69 -4.87 -6.31
N VAL A 10 6.79 -4.45 -5.66
CA VAL A 10 7.06 -3.03 -5.39
C VAL A 10 7.09 -2.22 -6.68
N GLY A 11 7.83 -2.65 -7.70
CA GLY A 11 7.90 -1.95 -8.98
C GLY A 11 6.55 -1.90 -9.72
N ALA A 12 5.79 -3.00 -9.71
CA ALA A 12 4.45 -3.04 -10.30
C ALA A 12 3.47 -2.11 -9.59
N ILE A 13 3.53 -2.02 -8.25
CA ILE A 13 2.72 -1.09 -7.45
C ILE A 13 3.10 0.36 -7.78
N ILE A 14 4.40 0.67 -7.86
CA ILE A 14 4.88 2.01 -8.22
C ILE A 14 4.34 2.43 -9.58
N ARG A 15 4.42 1.55 -10.59
CA ARG A 15 3.90 1.83 -11.93
C ARG A 15 2.40 2.11 -11.93
N THR A 16 1.65 1.28 -11.21
CA THR A 16 0.19 1.44 -11.10
C THR A 16 -0.18 2.73 -10.36
N ALA A 17 0.51 3.03 -9.27
CA ALA A 17 0.27 4.23 -8.48
C ALA A 17 0.57 5.51 -9.26
N GLU A 18 1.68 5.54 -10.01
CA GLU A 18 2.02 6.66 -10.90
C GLU A 18 0.93 6.86 -11.95
N GLY A 19 0.54 5.80 -12.66
CA GLY A 19 -0.49 5.85 -13.70
C GLY A 19 -1.88 6.27 -13.18
N LEU A 20 -2.16 6.10 -11.89
CA LEU A 20 -3.38 6.55 -11.23
C LEU A 20 -3.24 7.94 -10.56
N GLY A 21 -2.10 8.60 -10.69
CA GLY A 21 -1.85 9.92 -10.10
C GLY A 21 -1.88 9.90 -8.57
N ILE A 22 -1.32 8.85 -7.95
CA ILE A 22 -1.11 8.79 -6.51
C ILE A 22 0.02 9.77 -6.14
N GLU A 23 -0.18 10.55 -5.09
CA GLU A 23 0.73 11.64 -4.73
C GLU A 23 2.11 11.14 -4.28
N GLN A 24 2.16 10.02 -3.55
CA GLN A 24 3.41 9.51 -2.98
C GLN A 24 3.36 8.02 -2.66
N ILE A 25 4.50 7.37 -2.79
CA ILE A 25 4.75 6.02 -2.30
C ILE A 25 5.56 6.08 -1.01
N ILE A 26 5.09 5.35 0.01
CA ILE A 26 5.78 5.21 1.29
C ILE A 26 6.15 3.75 1.47
N CYS A 27 7.43 3.50 1.68
CA CYS A 27 7.99 2.19 2.01
C CYS A 27 8.36 2.15 3.49
N SER A 28 8.14 1.00 4.14
CA SER A 28 8.51 0.80 5.55
C SER A 28 8.76 -0.67 5.87
N GLY A 29 9.39 -0.91 7.01
CA GLY A 29 9.82 -2.23 7.41
C GLY A 29 10.87 -2.79 6.44
N TYR A 30 10.77 -4.05 6.05
CA TYR A 30 11.70 -4.65 5.10
C TYR A 30 11.28 -4.50 3.62
N THR A 31 10.29 -3.65 3.31
CA THR A 31 9.94 -3.36 1.91
C THR A 31 11.15 -2.87 1.14
N PRO A 32 11.53 -3.52 0.01
CA PRO A 32 12.62 -3.05 -0.83
C PRO A 32 12.36 -1.61 -1.30
N CYS A 33 13.30 -0.72 -1.02
CA CYS A 33 13.17 0.69 -1.33
C CYS A 33 14.52 1.29 -1.72
N SER A 34 14.60 1.88 -2.91
CA SER A 34 15.79 2.59 -3.39
C SER A 34 16.14 3.85 -2.57
N LYS A 35 15.23 4.30 -1.73
CA LYS A 35 15.39 5.47 -0.85
C LYS A 35 15.60 5.10 0.62
N ASN A 36 15.86 3.82 0.92
CA ASN A 36 16.13 3.39 2.30
C ASN A 36 17.56 3.79 2.71
N PRO A 37 17.73 4.75 3.64
CA PRO A 37 19.04 5.26 4.04
C PRO A 37 19.85 4.26 4.88
N ASN A 38 19.22 3.20 5.37
CA ASN A 38 19.84 2.21 6.24
C ASN A 38 20.53 1.07 5.46
N LEU A 39 20.41 1.07 4.13
CA LEU A 39 20.99 0.06 3.26
C LEU A 39 22.35 0.51 2.70
N LEU A 40 23.24 -0.45 2.49
CA LEU A 40 24.53 -0.20 1.82
C LEU A 40 24.29 0.15 0.34
N PRO A 41 25.15 1.01 -0.27
CA PRO A 41 24.96 1.48 -1.65
C PRO A 41 24.76 0.33 -2.66
N HIS A 42 25.59 -0.72 -2.62
CA HIS A 42 25.49 -1.84 -3.55
C HIS A 42 24.16 -2.64 -3.40
N VAL A 43 23.57 -2.62 -2.19
CA VAL A 43 22.25 -3.24 -1.95
C VAL A 43 21.14 -2.36 -2.54
N VAL A 44 21.27 -1.05 -2.38
CA VAL A 44 20.36 -0.06 -2.99
C VAL A 44 20.38 -0.18 -4.52
N ASP A 45 21.56 -0.25 -5.13
CA ASP A 45 21.72 -0.41 -6.58
C ASP A 45 20.99 -1.66 -7.07
N LYS A 46 21.25 -2.80 -6.44
CA LYS A 46 20.59 -4.07 -6.77
C LYS A 46 19.06 -4.02 -6.64
N ILE A 47 18.56 -3.40 -5.58
CA ILE A 47 17.12 -3.23 -5.35
C ILE A 47 16.53 -2.33 -6.45
N THR A 48 17.22 -1.23 -6.77
CA THR A 48 16.79 -0.30 -7.81
C THR A 48 16.67 -0.99 -9.16
N ASP A 49 17.70 -1.72 -9.59
CA ASP A 49 17.70 -2.48 -10.85
C ASP A 49 16.53 -3.49 -10.91
N GLN A 50 16.19 -4.11 -9.78
CA GLN A 50 15.08 -5.07 -9.71
C GLN A 50 13.71 -4.38 -9.78
N ILE A 51 13.55 -3.25 -9.09
CA ILE A 51 12.31 -2.45 -9.12
C ILE A 51 12.07 -1.92 -10.53
N GLU A 52 13.11 -1.41 -11.19
CA GLU A 52 13.02 -0.85 -12.55
C GLU A 52 12.52 -1.84 -13.59
N LYS A 53 12.73 -3.15 -13.41
CA LYS A 53 12.22 -4.19 -14.32
C LYS A 53 10.69 -4.22 -14.42
N THR A 54 9.98 -3.74 -13.40
CA THR A 54 8.51 -3.76 -13.37
C THR A 54 7.91 -2.37 -13.27
N SER A 55 8.60 -1.40 -12.67
CA SER A 55 8.16 0.00 -12.66
C SER A 55 8.34 0.69 -14.01
N LEU A 56 9.30 0.21 -14.84
CA LEU A 56 9.57 0.70 -16.20
C LEU A 56 9.75 2.23 -16.28
N GLY A 57 10.41 2.80 -15.28
CA GLY A 57 10.70 4.23 -15.21
C GLY A 57 9.68 5.06 -14.43
N ALA A 58 8.56 4.48 -13.99
CA ALA A 58 7.54 5.19 -13.20
C ALA A 58 8.08 5.74 -11.87
N GLU A 59 9.10 5.10 -11.29
CA GLU A 59 9.79 5.55 -10.07
C GLU A 59 10.45 6.94 -10.19
N LYS A 60 10.59 7.46 -11.41
CA LYS A 60 11.15 8.79 -11.69
C LYS A 60 10.11 9.91 -11.60
N PHE A 61 8.83 9.55 -11.67
CA PHE A 61 7.71 10.50 -11.77
C PHE A 61 6.87 10.58 -10.50
N ILE A 62 6.98 9.60 -9.59
CA ILE A 62 6.27 9.60 -8.32
C ILE A 62 7.24 9.72 -7.14
N PRO A 63 7.01 10.59 -6.16
CA PRO A 63 7.82 10.67 -4.95
C PRO A 63 7.79 9.34 -4.18
N ILE A 64 8.97 8.82 -3.86
CA ILE A 64 9.14 7.60 -3.06
C ILE A 64 9.96 7.94 -1.83
N ILE A 65 9.47 7.60 -0.66
CA ILE A 65 10.19 7.77 0.60
C ILE A 65 10.25 6.46 1.39
N TYR A 66 11.23 6.35 2.26
CA TYR A 66 11.32 5.29 3.26
C TYR A 66 11.11 5.88 4.65
N ILE A 67 10.35 5.19 5.50
CA ILE A 67 10.13 5.54 6.89
C ILE A 67 10.50 4.39 7.80
N ASP A 68 11.25 4.67 8.87
CA ASP A 68 11.67 3.67 9.85
C ASP A 68 10.54 3.32 10.82
N ASP A 69 9.87 4.33 11.36
CA ASP A 69 8.79 4.18 12.33
C ASP A 69 7.43 4.45 11.67
N ILE A 70 6.81 3.35 11.20
CA ILE A 70 5.49 3.42 10.57
C ILE A 70 4.42 3.91 11.57
N LYS A 71 4.47 3.48 12.84
CA LYS A 71 3.45 3.82 13.83
C LYS A 71 3.43 5.32 14.12
N LYS A 72 4.61 5.90 14.28
CA LYS A 72 4.76 7.35 14.44
C LYS A 72 4.25 8.11 13.20
N SER A 73 4.56 7.61 12.01
CA SER A 73 4.13 8.22 10.75
C SER A 73 2.61 8.13 10.56
N LEU A 74 1.98 7.00 10.92
CA LEU A 74 0.53 6.85 10.85
C LEU A 74 -0.20 7.81 11.80
N LYS A 75 0.33 8.02 13.03
CA LYS A 75 -0.20 9.03 13.96
C LYS A 75 -0.18 10.42 13.33
N ARG A 76 0.97 10.81 12.76
CA ARG A 76 1.13 12.10 12.10
C ARG A 76 0.17 12.27 10.92
N PHE A 77 0.00 11.24 10.07
CA PHE A 77 -0.97 11.31 8.98
C PHE A 77 -2.41 11.54 9.48
N LYS A 78 -2.80 10.91 10.60
CA LYS A 78 -4.10 11.18 11.22
C LYS A 78 -4.21 12.62 11.72
N GLU A 79 -3.18 13.16 12.36
CA GLU A 79 -3.11 14.55 12.80
C GLU A 79 -3.22 15.52 11.61
N ASP A 80 -2.63 15.18 10.46
CA ASP A 80 -2.70 15.93 9.20
C ASP A 80 -4.03 15.72 8.43
N GLY A 81 -4.98 14.97 9.02
CA GLY A 81 -6.33 14.77 8.50
C GLY A 81 -6.48 13.64 7.49
N TYR A 82 -5.46 12.79 7.31
CA TYR A 82 -5.56 11.62 6.45
C TYR A 82 -6.36 10.49 7.10
N GLN A 83 -7.19 9.83 6.32
CA GLN A 83 -7.82 8.57 6.68
C GLN A 83 -6.86 7.42 6.40
N ILE A 84 -6.66 6.53 7.37
CA ILE A 84 -5.81 5.35 7.21
C ILE A 84 -6.68 4.17 6.84
N ILE A 85 -6.44 3.61 5.66
CA ILE A 85 -7.19 2.49 5.08
C ILE A 85 -6.27 1.28 4.97
N GLY A 86 -6.67 0.14 5.52
CA GLY A 86 -5.96 -1.13 5.35
C GLY A 86 -6.60 -1.96 4.24
N LEU A 87 -5.80 -2.52 3.31
CA LEU A 87 -6.27 -3.51 2.34
C LEU A 87 -6.01 -4.91 2.89
N GLU A 88 -7.06 -5.56 3.41
CA GLU A 88 -6.94 -6.87 4.05
C GLU A 88 -8.22 -7.69 3.92
N ASN A 89 -8.11 -8.88 3.32
CA ASN A 89 -9.25 -9.78 3.15
C ASN A 89 -9.48 -10.67 4.37
N ARG A 90 -8.39 -11.10 5.03
CA ARG A 90 -8.42 -12.09 6.12
C ARG A 90 -8.49 -11.44 7.50
N ILE A 91 -9.48 -10.58 7.70
CA ILE A 91 -9.72 -9.93 8.98
C ILE A 91 -11.20 -10.04 9.34
N ASP A 92 -11.48 -10.34 10.60
CA ASP A 92 -12.81 -10.22 11.20
C ASP A 92 -12.84 -8.96 12.09
N ASP A 93 -13.19 -7.84 11.48
CA ASP A 93 -13.20 -6.53 12.13
C ASP A 93 -14.43 -5.75 11.67
N GLY A 94 -15.20 -5.20 12.60
CA GLY A 94 -16.40 -4.40 12.31
C GLY A 94 -16.14 -3.15 11.46
N ARG A 95 -14.87 -2.76 11.27
CA ARG A 95 -14.44 -1.67 10.38
C ARG A 95 -14.13 -2.15 8.95
N LYS A 96 -14.40 -3.42 8.62
CA LYS A 96 -14.14 -3.99 7.29
C LYS A 96 -15.32 -3.72 6.35
N PHE A 97 -15.01 -3.23 5.17
CA PHE A 97 -15.97 -2.90 4.12
C PHE A 97 -15.57 -3.57 2.81
N ARG A 98 -16.57 -4.06 2.09
CA ARG A 98 -16.36 -4.55 0.74
C ARG A 98 -16.05 -3.38 -0.21
N LEU A 99 -14.99 -3.52 -1.00
CA LEU A 99 -14.60 -2.53 -2.00
C LEU A 99 -15.76 -2.25 -2.97
N GLY A 100 -16.04 -0.97 -3.22
CA GLY A 100 -17.14 -0.51 -4.07
C GLY A 100 -18.54 -0.57 -3.43
N SER A 101 -18.66 -0.98 -2.16
CA SER A 101 -19.98 -0.96 -1.49
C SER A 101 -20.43 0.46 -1.13
N PRO A 102 -21.76 0.75 -1.15
CA PRO A 102 -22.26 2.05 -0.72
C PRO A 102 -21.85 2.40 0.72
N ALA A 103 -21.74 1.41 1.60
CA ALA A 103 -21.32 1.59 2.98
C ALA A 103 -19.85 2.06 3.08
N LEU A 104 -18.96 1.61 2.19
CA LEU A 104 -17.61 2.13 2.08
C LEU A 104 -17.62 3.56 1.55
N LEU A 105 -18.29 3.78 0.42
CA LEU A 105 -18.29 5.07 -0.28
C LEU A 105 -18.72 6.22 0.62
N SER A 106 -19.70 5.99 1.49
CA SER A 106 -20.17 7.00 2.46
C SER A 106 -19.17 7.35 3.57
N ARG A 107 -18.09 6.59 3.68
CA ARG A 107 -17.05 6.75 4.73
C ARG A 107 -15.70 7.23 4.22
N LEU A 108 -15.50 7.25 2.89
CA LEU A 108 -14.25 7.69 2.30
C LEU A 108 -14.02 9.19 2.49
N LYS A 109 -12.77 9.55 2.77
CA LYS A 109 -12.30 10.93 2.80
C LYS A 109 -11.39 11.22 1.60
N ASN A 110 -11.34 12.47 1.18
CA ASN A 110 -10.50 12.91 0.05
C ASN A 110 -8.99 12.69 0.30
N LYS A 111 -8.56 12.77 1.56
CA LYS A 111 -7.18 12.49 1.96
C LYS A 111 -7.11 11.12 2.60
N ALA A 112 -6.41 10.20 1.97
CA ALA A 112 -6.27 8.85 2.50
C ALA A 112 -4.87 8.27 2.28
N VAL A 113 -4.47 7.39 3.19
CA VAL A 113 -3.29 6.53 3.07
C VAL A 113 -3.78 5.09 2.97
N LEU A 114 -3.46 4.40 1.88
CA LEU A 114 -3.73 2.98 1.72
C LEU A 114 -2.52 2.16 2.19
N ILE A 115 -2.72 1.30 3.17
CA ILE A 115 -1.72 0.36 3.65
C ILE A 115 -1.86 -0.95 2.89
N LEU A 116 -0.75 -1.39 2.30
CA LEU A 116 -0.57 -2.72 1.70
C LEU A 116 0.38 -3.50 2.61
N GLY A 117 -0.04 -4.67 3.06
CA GLY A 117 0.72 -5.55 3.93
C GLY A 117 1.54 -6.60 3.18
N GLU A 118 2.17 -7.46 3.92
CA GLU A 118 3.00 -8.58 3.47
C GLU A 118 2.16 -9.62 2.70
N GLU A 119 2.77 -10.28 1.72
CA GLU A 119 2.06 -11.16 0.77
C GLU A 119 1.46 -12.43 1.41
N VAL A 120 2.03 -12.90 2.51
CA VAL A 120 1.58 -14.13 3.19
C VAL A 120 0.75 -13.82 4.42
N TYR A 121 1.23 -12.89 5.26
CA TYR A 121 0.62 -12.60 6.56
C TYR A 121 -0.30 -11.37 6.55
N GLY A 122 -0.30 -10.60 5.46
CA GLY A 122 -1.12 -9.39 5.35
C GLY A 122 -0.56 -8.21 6.14
N ILE A 123 -1.45 -7.39 6.66
CA ILE A 123 -1.09 -6.23 7.49
C ILE A 123 -0.76 -6.69 8.90
N ASP A 124 0.39 -6.24 9.43
CA ASP A 124 0.79 -6.52 10.82
C ASP A 124 -0.30 -6.05 11.80
N GLU A 125 -0.77 -6.95 12.65
CA GLU A 125 -1.83 -6.67 13.63
C GLU A 125 -1.49 -5.51 14.56
N SER A 126 -0.21 -5.27 14.83
CA SER A 126 0.24 -4.13 15.63
C SER A 126 -0.06 -2.76 15.01
N LEU A 127 -0.53 -2.72 13.75
CA LEU A 127 -0.96 -1.51 13.05
C LEU A 127 -2.47 -1.31 13.08
N TYR A 128 -3.26 -2.30 13.51
CA TYR A 128 -4.72 -2.25 13.44
C TYR A 128 -5.34 -1.08 14.21
N ASP A 129 -4.75 -0.69 15.34
CA ASP A 129 -5.19 0.47 16.14
C ASP A 129 -5.00 1.82 15.42
N TYR A 130 -4.14 1.85 14.41
CA TYR A 130 -3.89 3.04 13.60
C TYR A 130 -4.80 3.12 12.37
N ILE A 131 -5.46 2.02 12.00
CA ILE A 131 -6.31 1.92 10.80
C ILE A 131 -7.73 2.35 11.13
N ASP A 132 -8.28 3.26 10.33
CA ASP A 132 -9.63 3.78 10.51
C ASP A 132 -10.68 2.84 9.93
N LEU A 133 -10.38 2.22 8.79
CA LEU A 133 -11.21 1.19 8.17
C LEU A 133 -10.36 0.22 7.34
N PHE A 134 -10.88 -0.97 7.16
CA PHE A 134 -10.34 -1.98 6.27
C PHE A 134 -11.20 -2.13 5.03
N ILE A 135 -10.56 -2.41 3.90
CA ILE A 135 -11.26 -2.77 2.68
C ILE A 135 -10.87 -4.19 2.26
N GLU A 136 -11.86 -4.94 1.81
CA GLU A 136 -11.66 -6.25 1.21
C GLU A 136 -12.01 -6.23 -0.27
N ILE A 137 -11.25 -6.96 -1.08
CA ILE A 137 -11.59 -7.24 -2.47
C ILE A 137 -12.31 -8.60 -2.49
N PRO A 138 -13.60 -8.65 -2.85
CA PRO A 138 -14.34 -9.91 -2.83
C PRO A 138 -13.72 -10.92 -3.80
N MET A 139 -13.54 -12.14 -3.28
CA MET A 139 -13.03 -13.27 -4.05
C MET A 139 -14.21 -14.13 -4.52
N PHE A 140 -14.22 -14.47 -5.80
CA PHE A 140 -15.28 -15.33 -6.39
C PHE A 140 -14.75 -16.71 -6.80
N GLY A 141 -13.44 -16.94 -6.65
CA GLY A 141 -12.78 -18.21 -6.88
C GLY A 141 -12.42 -18.93 -5.59
N GLN A 142 -11.51 -19.90 -5.68
CA GLN A 142 -11.07 -20.71 -4.54
C GLN A 142 -9.90 -20.07 -3.75
N LYS A 143 -9.24 -19.05 -4.30
CA LYS A 143 -8.15 -18.35 -3.61
C LYS A 143 -8.71 -17.30 -2.65
N GLU A 144 -8.01 -17.09 -1.54
CA GLU A 144 -8.41 -16.16 -0.47
C GLU A 144 -7.96 -14.71 -0.72
N SER A 145 -6.98 -14.52 -1.61
CA SER A 145 -6.44 -13.19 -1.92
C SER A 145 -5.85 -13.14 -3.33
N PHE A 146 -5.70 -11.93 -3.85
CA PHE A 146 -4.92 -11.61 -5.04
C PHE A 146 -3.44 -11.42 -4.70
N ASN A 147 -2.57 -11.50 -5.71
CA ASN A 147 -1.23 -10.95 -5.60
C ASN A 147 -1.31 -9.48 -5.17
N VAL A 148 -0.42 -9.04 -4.28
CA VAL A 148 -0.48 -7.72 -3.66
C VAL A 148 -0.42 -6.57 -4.67
N SER A 149 0.31 -6.71 -5.77
CA SER A 149 0.37 -5.68 -6.81
C SER A 149 -0.93 -5.59 -7.62
N VAL A 150 -1.60 -6.72 -7.83
CA VAL A 150 -2.93 -6.78 -8.45
C VAL A 150 -3.97 -6.19 -7.51
N ALA A 151 -3.97 -6.61 -6.25
CA ALA A 151 -4.85 -6.08 -5.22
C ALA A 151 -4.71 -4.55 -5.08
N ALA A 152 -3.47 -4.06 -5.07
CA ALA A 152 -3.18 -2.63 -5.04
C ALA A 152 -3.80 -1.89 -6.25
N GLY A 153 -3.66 -2.44 -7.45
CA GLY A 153 -4.25 -1.83 -8.66
C GLY A 153 -5.77 -1.74 -8.59
N ILE A 154 -6.44 -2.82 -8.19
CA ILE A 154 -7.89 -2.87 -8.03
C ILE A 154 -8.36 -1.85 -6.98
N ALA A 155 -7.72 -1.85 -5.80
CA ALA A 155 -8.08 -0.96 -4.71
C ALA A 155 -7.83 0.52 -5.05
N LEU A 156 -6.65 0.85 -5.56
CA LEU A 156 -6.30 2.23 -5.93
C LEU A 156 -7.20 2.80 -7.01
N PHE A 157 -7.48 2.01 -8.07
CA PHE A 157 -8.40 2.42 -9.13
C PHE A 157 -9.80 2.69 -8.57
N SER A 158 -10.34 1.75 -7.78
CA SER A 158 -11.67 1.88 -7.19
C SER A 158 -11.77 3.08 -6.25
N LEU A 159 -10.78 3.28 -5.37
CA LEU A 159 -10.75 4.42 -4.45
C LEU A 159 -10.62 5.76 -5.19
N LYS A 160 -9.76 5.83 -6.23
CA LYS A 160 -9.53 7.05 -7.01
C LYS A 160 -10.75 7.49 -7.82
N THR A 161 -11.56 6.53 -8.29
CA THR A 161 -12.78 6.82 -9.07
C THR A 161 -14.03 7.02 -8.22
N ALA A 162 -13.94 6.76 -6.92
CA ALA A 162 -15.04 6.88 -5.98
C ALA A 162 -15.15 8.26 -5.28
N VAL A 163 -14.10 9.10 -5.43
CA VAL A 163 -13.98 10.41 -4.74
C VAL A 163 -13.98 11.55 -5.74
#